data_2e3abc9f4030a670b5987fc44f63343e
#
_entry.id   2e3abc9f4030a670b5987fc44f63343e
#
_cell.length_a   1.000
_cell.length_b   1.000
_cell.length_c   1.000
_cell.angle_alpha   90.00
_cell.angle_beta   90.00
_cell.angle_gamma   90.00
#
_symmetry.space_group_name_H-M   'P 1'
#
loop_
_entity.id
_entity.type
_entity.pdbx_description
1 polymer ?
#
loop_
_entity_poly.entity_id
_entity_poly.type
_entity_poly.pdbx_seq_one_letter_code
_entity_poly.pdbx_strand_id
1 'polypeptide(L)'
;MNKKHTKAAVLFDTNSTLQVKNIEIPSLLEGQVLVKILFSGVCRSQLMEVRGARGEDPWLPHLLGHEGSGIVVEVGKGVTKVKPSDEVILGWVKGEGMDAPGAQYKNGDQIINSGRVTTFCNYSVVSESRIVKKPINLPFDEAVLFGCALPTGAGMAINEIAPT
;
A
#
# COMPACT_ATOMS: atom_id res chain seq x y z
N MET A 1 12.20 19.15 -14.10
CA MET A 1 12.17 17.72 -13.68
C MET A 1 10.87 17.11 -14.18
N ASN A 2 10.91 16.01 -14.93
CA ASN A 2 9.69 15.32 -15.33
C ASN A 2 9.03 14.74 -14.08
N LYS A 3 7.81 15.22 -13.78
CA LYS A 3 7.01 14.69 -12.66
C LYS A 3 6.64 13.24 -12.94
N LYS A 4 6.93 12.34 -12.01
CA LYS A 4 6.53 10.93 -12.10
C LYS A 4 5.02 10.81 -11.86
N HIS A 5 4.33 9.96 -12.62
CA HIS A 5 2.89 9.72 -12.49
C HIS A 5 2.60 8.24 -12.24
N THR A 6 1.46 7.96 -11.65
CA THR A 6 0.93 6.61 -11.47
C THR A 6 -0.55 6.56 -11.81
N LYS A 7 -0.99 5.48 -12.48
CA LYS A 7 -2.42 5.15 -12.54
C LYS A 7 -2.83 4.56 -11.20
N ALA A 8 -3.91 5.08 -10.64
CA ALA A 8 -4.43 4.64 -9.35
C ALA A 8 -5.97 4.65 -9.34
N ALA A 9 -6.56 3.71 -8.59
CA ALA A 9 -7.98 3.74 -8.27
C ALA A 9 -8.19 4.63 -7.04
N VAL A 10 -8.92 5.71 -7.22
CA VAL A 10 -9.16 6.76 -6.21
C VAL A 10 -10.59 6.69 -5.72
N LEU A 11 -10.80 6.72 -4.42
CA LEU A 11 -12.08 6.93 -3.79
C LEU A 11 -12.30 8.43 -3.58
N PHE A 12 -13.27 9.01 -4.27
CA PHE A 12 -13.63 10.43 -4.12
C PHE A 12 -14.72 10.63 -3.08
N ASP A 13 -15.71 9.74 -3.09
CA ASP A 13 -16.84 9.76 -2.17
C ASP A 13 -17.22 8.33 -1.77
N THR A 14 -17.67 8.13 -0.54
CA THR A 14 -18.24 6.85 -0.11
C THR A 14 -19.50 6.50 -0.91
N ASN A 15 -19.82 5.22 -1.01
CA ASN A 15 -20.92 4.69 -1.82
C ASN A 15 -20.83 5.03 -3.32
N SER A 16 -19.64 5.36 -3.81
CA SER A 16 -19.38 5.68 -5.21
C SER A 16 -18.42 4.66 -5.85
N THR A 17 -18.40 4.65 -7.18
CA THR A 17 -17.43 3.84 -7.94
C THR A 17 -16.04 4.46 -7.86
N LEU A 18 -15.02 3.62 -7.65
CA LEU A 18 -13.63 4.04 -7.74
C LEU A 18 -13.32 4.60 -9.13
N GLN A 19 -12.61 5.72 -9.19
CA GLN A 19 -12.20 6.34 -10.43
C GLN A 19 -10.72 6.08 -10.70
N VAL A 20 -10.40 5.55 -11.87
CA VAL A 20 -9.01 5.41 -12.29
C VAL A 20 -8.49 6.75 -12.79
N LYS A 21 -7.47 7.28 -12.12
CA LYS A 21 -6.82 8.56 -12.42
C LYS A 21 -5.33 8.36 -12.67
N ASN A 22 -4.75 9.26 -13.46
CA ASN A 22 -3.30 9.37 -13.59
C ASN A 22 -2.84 10.54 -12.71
N ILE A 23 -2.24 10.21 -11.57
CA ILE A 23 -1.92 11.17 -10.51
C ILE A 23 -0.40 11.36 -10.38
N GLU A 24 0.01 12.55 -9.96
CA GLU A 24 1.41 12.90 -9.74
C GLU A 24 1.92 12.28 -8.44
N ILE A 25 3.06 11.58 -8.53
CA ILE A 25 3.75 11.01 -7.36
C ILE A 25 4.54 12.12 -6.67
N PRO A 26 4.39 12.32 -5.35
CA PRO A 26 5.18 13.31 -4.62
C PRO A 26 6.65 12.89 -4.48
N SER A 27 7.51 13.85 -4.14
CA SER A 27 8.85 13.54 -3.67
C SER A 27 8.80 12.73 -2.39
N LEU A 28 9.70 11.76 -2.25
CA LEU A 28 9.76 10.91 -1.07
C LEU A 28 10.20 11.71 0.16
N LEU A 29 9.48 11.55 1.25
CA LEU A 29 9.87 11.99 2.57
C LEU A 29 10.82 10.97 3.22
N GLU A 30 11.37 11.33 4.39
CA GLU A 30 12.18 10.44 5.20
C GLU A 30 11.38 9.18 5.59
N GLY A 31 11.98 8.00 5.44
CA GLY A 31 11.35 6.71 5.72
C GLY A 31 10.31 6.24 4.67
N GLN A 32 10.13 6.97 3.58
CA GLN A 32 9.24 6.54 2.49
C GLN A 32 10.00 5.79 1.39
N VAL A 33 9.31 4.87 0.73
CA VAL A 33 9.82 4.03 -0.35
C VAL A 33 8.84 4.06 -1.52
N LEU A 34 9.33 4.28 -2.73
CA LEU A 34 8.56 4.13 -3.96
C LEU A 34 8.65 2.69 -4.46
N VAL A 35 7.52 2.03 -4.58
CA VAL A 35 7.41 0.64 -5.03
C VAL A 35 6.58 0.56 -6.31
N LYS A 36 7.10 -0.14 -7.33
CA LYS A 36 6.32 -0.59 -8.49
C LYS A 36 5.49 -1.79 -8.07
N ILE A 37 4.18 -1.65 -8.05
CA ILE A 37 3.25 -2.72 -7.68
C ILE A 37 3.12 -3.68 -8.86
N LEU A 38 3.28 -4.97 -8.60
CA LEU A 38 3.07 -6.04 -9.57
C LEU A 38 1.74 -6.77 -9.30
N PHE A 39 1.43 -7.05 -8.03
CA PHE A 39 0.17 -7.64 -7.61
C PHE A 39 -0.38 -6.91 -6.39
N SER A 40 -1.70 -6.81 -6.33
CA SER A 40 -2.43 -6.24 -5.20
C SER A 40 -3.62 -7.14 -4.86
N GLY A 41 -3.76 -7.50 -3.60
CA GLY A 41 -4.92 -8.21 -3.11
C GLY A 41 -6.11 -7.27 -2.84
N VAL A 42 -7.31 -7.83 -2.86
CA VAL A 42 -8.56 -7.13 -2.54
C VAL A 42 -9.14 -7.71 -1.27
N CYS A 43 -9.21 -6.91 -0.23
CA CYS A 43 -9.74 -7.30 1.06
C CYS A 43 -11.16 -6.73 1.28
N ARG A 44 -11.98 -7.44 2.05
CA ARG A 44 -13.32 -6.95 2.44
C ARG A 44 -13.28 -5.57 3.11
N SER A 45 -12.18 -5.24 3.79
CA SER A 45 -12.03 -3.94 4.46
C SER A 45 -12.12 -2.76 3.49
N GLN A 46 -11.57 -2.86 2.27
CA GLN A 46 -11.72 -1.83 1.25
C GLN A 46 -13.16 -1.72 0.77
N LEU A 47 -13.87 -2.84 0.65
CA LEU A 47 -15.28 -2.81 0.27
C LEU A 47 -16.13 -2.11 1.33
N MET A 48 -15.85 -2.34 2.62
CA MET A 48 -16.52 -1.63 3.72
C MET A 48 -16.22 -0.12 3.70
N GLU A 49 -14.98 0.25 3.39
CA GLU A 49 -14.54 1.63 3.27
C GLU A 49 -15.24 2.34 2.12
N VAL A 50 -15.22 1.76 0.92
CA VAL A 50 -15.93 2.29 -0.26
C VAL A 50 -17.44 2.44 0.00
N ARG A 51 -18.05 1.52 0.74
CA ARG A 51 -19.48 1.55 1.10
C ARG A 51 -19.83 2.45 2.28
N GLY A 52 -18.85 3.18 2.83
CA GLY A 52 -19.07 4.04 3.99
C GLY A 52 -19.48 3.29 5.26
N ALA A 53 -19.25 1.97 5.33
CA ALA A 53 -19.63 1.14 6.49
C ALA A 53 -18.76 1.40 7.73
N ARG A 54 -17.76 2.28 7.63
CA ARG A 54 -16.89 2.71 8.74
C ARG A 54 -17.26 4.08 9.30
N GLY A 55 -18.34 4.71 8.80
CA GLY A 55 -18.74 6.06 9.14
C GLY A 55 -18.12 7.12 8.23
N GLU A 56 -18.11 8.37 8.71
CA GLU A 56 -17.48 9.49 7.99
C GLU A 56 -16.00 9.20 7.69
N ASP A 57 -15.57 9.55 6.47
CA ASP A 57 -14.20 9.42 6.02
C ASP A 57 -13.57 10.81 5.80
N PRO A 58 -12.80 11.31 6.77
CA PRO A 58 -12.20 12.64 6.69
C PRO A 58 -10.99 12.71 5.74
N TRP A 59 -10.57 11.58 5.17
CA TRP A 59 -9.39 11.48 4.32
C TRP A 59 -9.71 11.57 2.82
N LEU A 60 -10.99 11.60 2.45
CA LEU A 60 -11.41 11.71 1.05
C LEU A 60 -10.88 12.99 0.39
N PRO A 61 -10.46 12.93 -0.89
CA PRO A 61 -10.27 11.72 -1.68
C PRO A 61 -8.96 10.99 -1.33
N HIS A 62 -8.96 9.66 -1.41
CA HIS A 62 -7.76 8.89 -1.09
C HIS A 62 -7.60 7.60 -1.90
N LEU A 63 -6.38 7.02 -1.82
CA LEU A 63 -6.01 5.74 -2.39
C LEU A 63 -6.39 4.60 -1.45
N LEU A 64 -6.60 3.42 -2.03
CA LEU A 64 -6.97 2.19 -1.34
C LEU A 64 -5.95 1.05 -1.57
N GLY A 65 -6.21 -0.08 -0.93
CA GLY A 65 -5.38 -1.28 -0.97
C GLY A 65 -4.35 -1.29 0.15
N HIS A 66 -4.12 -2.46 0.75
CA HIS A 66 -3.21 -2.58 1.88
C HIS A 66 -2.40 -3.89 1.89
N GLU A 67 -2.49 -4.67 0.84
CA GLU A 67 -1.64 -5.84 0.61
C GLU A 67 -1.17 -5.85 -0.84
N GLY A 68 0.11 -6.07 -1.04
CA GLY A 68 0.71 -6.03 -2.36
C GLY A 68 2.05 -6.72 -2.41
N SER A 69 2.53 -6.94 -3.62
CA SER A 69 3.89 -7.33 -3.91
C SER A 69 4.45 -6.52 -5.06
N GLY A 70 5.76 -6.29 -5.05
CA GLY A 70 6.35 -5.44 -6.07
C GLY A 70 7.86 -5.27 -5.94
N ILE A 71 8.38 -4.27 -6.64
CA ILE A 71 9.82 -3.99 -6.74
C ILE A 71 10.07 -2.56 -6.27
N VAL A 72 11.06 -2.38 -5.39
CA VAL A 72 11.51 -1.07 -4.93
C VAL A 72 12.13 -0.30 -6.10
N VAL A 73 11.66 0.93 -6.32
CA VAL A 73 12.16 1.82 -7.38
C VAL A 73 13.08 2.88 -6.81
N GLU A 74 12.70 3.46 -5.67
CA GLU A 74 13.44 4.56 -5.03
C GLU A 74 13.20 4.53 -3.52
N VAL A 75 14.17 4.99 -2.75
CA VAL A 75 14.08 5.08 -1.30
C VAL A 75 14.31 6.51 -0.83
N GLY A 76 13.54 6.94 0.15
CA GLY A 76 13.71 8.22 0.83
C GLY A 76 14.88 8.19 1.81
N LYS A 77 15.20 9.37 2.35
CA LYS A 77 16.25 9.50 3.37
C LYS A 77 15.95 8.61 4.58
N GLY A 78 16.97 8.02 5.18
CA GLY A 78 16.86 7.23 6.40
C GLY A 78 16.37 5.80 6.21
N VAL A 79 15.91 5.41 5.02
CA VAL A 79 15.55 4.03 4.71
C VAL A 79 16.78 3.14 4.70
N THR A 80 16.73 2.06 5.47
CA THR A 80 17.86 1.11 5.61
C THR A 80 17.48 -0.34 5.32
N LYS A 81 16.20 -0.67 5.40
CA LYS A 81 15.69 -2.04 5.31
C LYS A 81 15.68 -2.59 3.88
N VAL A 82 15.47 -1.70 2.91
CA VAL A 82 15.37 -2.03 1.49
C VAL A 82 16.14 -1.05 0.63
N LYS A 83 16.45 -1.44 -0.61
CA LYS A 83 17.14 -0.63 -1.63
C LYS A 83 16.46 -0.81 -2.99
N PRO A 84 16.72 0.07 -3.97
CA PRO A 84 16.23 -0.10 -5.34
C PRO A 84 16.53 -1.49 -5.88
N SER A 85 15.56 -2.06 -6.61
CA SER A 85 15.53 -3.42 -7.16
C SER A 85 15.25 -4.55 -6.16
N ASP A 86 15.13 -4.28 -4.87
CA ASP A 86 14.66 -5.30 -3.92
C ASP A 86 13.21 -5.69 -4.25
N GLU A 87 12.94 -7.00 -4.24
CA GLU A 87 11.59 -7.57 -4.32
C GLU A 87 10.94 -7.56 -2.94
N VAL A 88 9.69 -7.06 -2.86
CA VAL A 88 9.07 -6.78 -1.57
C VAL A 88 7.61 -7.21 -1.50
N ILE A 89 7.17 -7.47 -0.27
CA ILE A 89 5.79 -7.64 0.15
C ILE A 89 5.39 -6.39 0.94
N LEU A 90 4.19 -5.90 0.67
CA LEU A 90 3.60 -4.74 1.32
C LEU A 90 2.41 -5.20 2.17
N GLY A 91 2.37 -4.75 3.42
CA GLY A 91 1.32 -5.15 4.35
C GLY A 91 0.81 -4.01 5.23
N TRP A 92 -0.39 -4.19 5.78
CA TRP A 92 -1.01 -3.20 6.66
C TRP A 92 -0.44 -3.24 8.09
N VAL A 93 0.15 -4.37 8.49
CA VAL A 93 0.75 -4.53 9.82
C VAL A 93 2.06 -3.73 9.88
N LYS A 94 2.22 -2.96 10.95
CA LYS A 94 3.47 -2.26 11.23
C LYS A 94 4.54 -3.26 11.67
N GLY A 95 5.63 -3.32 10.92
CA GLY A 95 6.83 -4.07 11.27
C GLY A 95 7.98 -3.15 11.64
N GLU A 96 9.20 -3.67 11.52
CA GLU A 96 10.45 -2.92 11.71
C GLU A 96 10.65 -1.86 10.63
N GLY A 97 11.56 -0.94 10.87
CA GLY A 97 11.88 0.18 9.99
C GLY A 97 11.16 1.47 10.38
N MET A 98 11.43 2.52 9.64
CA MET A 98 10.91 3.87 9.91
C MET A 98 9.42 3.95 9.60
N ASP A 99 8.61 4.47 10.54
CA ASP A 99 7.16 4.65 10.39
C ASP A 99 6.84 6.02 9.80
N ALA A 100 7.00 6.16 8.49
CA ALA A 100 6.72 7.38 7.77
C ALA A 100 5.20 7.61 7.58
N PRO A 101 4.75 8.86 7.45
CA PRO A 101 3.35 9.18 7.15
C PRO A 101 2.94 8.69 5.76
N GLY A 102 1.64 8.63 5.50
CA GLY A 102 1.10 8.45 4.16
C GLY A 102 1.51 9.62 3.24
N ALA A 103 1.49 9.37 1.94
CA ALA A 103 1.86 10.36 0.94
C ALA A 103 0.65 11.18 0.45
N GLN A 104 0.91 12.37 -0.07
CA GLN A 104 -0.08 13.21 -0.72
C GLN A 104 0.24 13.31 -2.21
N TYR A 105 -0.54 12.61 -3.03
CA TYR A 105 -0.47 12.68 -4.47
C TYR A 105 -1.25 13.88 -5.00
N LYS A 106 -1.09 14.23 -6.27
CA LYS A 106 -1.82 15.33 -6.91
C LYS A 106 -2.54 14.89 -8.18
N ASN A 107 -3.76 15.36 -8.33
CA ASN A 107 -4.55 15.29 -9.55
C ASN A 107 -4.89 16.74 -9.97
N GLY A 108 -4.00 17.38 -10.75
CA GLY A 108 -4.03 18.83 -10.93
C GLY A 108 -3.78 19.55 -9.60
N ASP A 109 -4.71 20.40 -9.17
CA ASP A 109 -4.64 21.10 -7.89
C ASP A 109 -5.22 20.30 -6.72
N GLN A 110 -5.89 19.21 -6.99
CA GLN A 110 -6.53 18.37 -5.95
C GLN A 110 -5.50 17.45 -5.30
N ILE A 111 -5.49 17.42 -3.96
CA ILE A 111 -4.70 16.49 -3.16
C ILE A 111 -5.47 15.18 -3.06
N ILE A 112 -4.76 14.07 -3.32
CA ILE A 112 -5.23 12.70 -3.10
C ILE A 112 -4.39 12.09 -1.98
N ASN A 113 -5.02 11.79 -0.87
CA ASN A 113 -4.37 11.22 0.30
C ASN A 113 -4.02 9.74 0.10
N SER A 114 -3.03 9.25 0.81
CA SER A 114 -2.79 7.81 0.95
C SER A 114 -2.51 7.44 2.40
N GLY A 115 -2.77 6.17 2.74
CA GLY A 115 -2.29 5.58 3.97
C GLY A 115 -0.77 5.32 3.93
N ARG A 116 -0.23 4.73 5.00
CA ARG A 116 1.18 4.27 5.06
C ARG A 116 1.49 3.15 4.08
N VAL A 117 0.47 2.50 3.55
CA VAL A 117 0.50 1.55 2.45
C VAL A 117 -0.78 1.70 1.64
N THR A 118 -0.66 1.81 0.32
CA THR A 118 -1.77 1.77 -0.63
C THR A 118 -1.31 1.03 -1.88
N THR A 119 -2.12 0.11 -2.41
CA THR A 119 -1.66 -0.82 -3.45
C THR A 119 -2.52 -0.84 -4.71
N PHE A 120 -3.67 -0.13 -4.75
CA PHE A 120 -4.50 -0.06 -5.95
C PHE A 120 -3.97 0.98 -6.94
N CYS A 121 -2.66 0.89 -7.26
CA CYS A 121 -1.96 1.78 -8.19
C CYS A 121 -0.75 1.06 -8.81
N ASN A 122 -0.20 1.61 -9.90
CA ASN A 122 1.00 1.02 -10.51
C ASN A 122 2.27 1.32 -9.72
N TYR A 123 2.35 2.49 -9.10
CA TYR A 123 3.47 2.91 -8.23
C TYR A 123 2.92 3.49 -6.95
N SER A 124 3.41 3.01 -5.84
CA SER A 124 2.97 3.41 -4.50
C SER A 124 4.12 3.98 -3.68
N VAL A 125 3.87 5.06 -2.97
CA VAL A 125 4.74 5.55 -1.89
C VAL A 125 4.28 4.91 -0.59
N VAL A 126 5.16 4.13 0.02
CA VAL A 126 4.86 3.27 1.17
C VAL A 126 5.83 3.59 2.30
N SER A 127 5.39 3.50 3.54
CA SER A 127 6.27 3.57 4.72
C SER A 127 7.21 2.36 4.79
N GLU A 128 8.49 2.56 5.14
CA GLU A 128 9.44 1.46 5.33
C GLU A 128 8.94 0.40 6.32
N SER A 129 8.21 0.83 7.37
CA SER A 129 7.62 -0.08 8.36
C SER A 129 6.53 -1.02 7.82
N ARG A 130 6.07 -0.81 6.58
CA ARG A 130 5.04 -1.61 5.90
C ARG A 130 5.61 -2.56 4.85
N ILE A 131 6.92 -2.67 4.78
CA ILE A 131 7.63 -3.44 3.76
C ILE A 131 8.35 -4.62 4.39
N VAL A 132 8.30 -5.77 3.72
CA VAL A 132 9.12 -6.95 4.02
C VAL A 132 9.78 -7.40 2.72
N LYS A 133 11.07 -7.81 2.78
CA LYS A 133 11.73 -8.41 1.63
C LYS A 133 11.04 -9.72 1.26
N LYS A 134 10.72 -9.88 0.00
CA LYS A 134 10.11 -11.10 -0.52
C LYS A 134 11.13 -12.25 -0.51
N PRO A 135 10.80 -13.45 -0.02
CA PRO A 135 11.64 -14.62 -0.20
C PRO A 135 11.92 -14.90 -1.68
N ILE A 136 13.15 -15.30 -2.01
CA ILE A 136 13.63 -15.46 -3.41
C ILE A 136 12.74 -16.40 -4.23
N ASN A 137 12.32 -17.51 -3.65
CA ASN A 137 11.56 -18.57 -4.34
C ASN A 137 10.03 -18.40 -4.26
N LEU A 138 9.53 -17.31 -3.68
CA LEU A 138 8.10 -17.05 -3.58
C LEU A 138 7.64 -16.21 -4.78
N PRO A 139 6.71 -16.71 -5.63
CA PRO A 139 6.13 -15.92 -6.71
C PRO A 139 5.41 -14.67 -6.22
N PHE A 140 5.36 -13.59 -7.00
CA PHE A 140 4.75 -12.33 -6.59
C PHE A 140 3.24 -12.42 -6.36
N ASP A 141 2.54 -13.25 -7.14
CA ASP A 141 1.10 -13.50 -7.04
C ASP A 141 0.72 -14.29 -5.78
N GLU A 142 1.63 -15.10 -5.24
CA GLU A 142 1.47 -15.74 -3.94
C GLU A 142 1.94 -14.81 -2.80
N ALA A 143 3.05 -14.10 -3.02
CA ALA A 143 3.66 -13.19 -2.05
C ALA A 143 2.69 -12.09 -1.58
N VAL A 144 1.80 -11.62 -2.46
CA VAL A 144 0.80 -10.60 -2.12
C VAL A 144 -0.06 -10.98 -0.93
N LEU A 145 -0.40 -12.26 -0.77
CA LEU A 145 -1.28 -12.76 0.30
C LEU A 145 -0.67 -12.60 1.71
N PHE A 146 0.65 -12.48 1.80
CA PHE A 146 1.35 -12.25 3.07
C PHE A 146 1.19 -10.82 3.60
N GLY A 147 0.65 -9.89 2.81
CA GLY A 147 0.38 -8.52 3.24
C GLY A 147 -0.83 -8.38 4.17
N CYS A 148 -1.84 -9.26 4.04
CA CYS A 148 -3.05 -9.22 4.84
C CYS A 148 -3.70 -10.59 5.02
N ALA A 149 -4.03 -11.29 3.94
CA ALA A 149 -4.88 -12.49 3.98
C ALA A 149 -4.29 -13.60 4.84
N LEU A 150 -3.04 -13.97 4.61
CA LEU A 150 -2.36 -15.05 5.36
C LEU A 150 -2.10 -14.69 6.83
N PRO A 151 -1.54 -13.51 7.18
CA PRO A 151 -1.36 -13.15 8.59
C PRO A 151 -2.67 -13.11 9.36
N THR A 152 -3.77 -12.69 8.74
CA THR A 152 -5.10 -12.66 9.36
C THR A 152 -5.64 -14.07 9.55
N GLY A 153 -5.69 -14.90 8.51
CA GLY A 153 -6.28 -16.23 8.57
C GLY A 153 -5.41 -17.21 9.34
N ALA A 154 -4.13 -17.31 9.03
CA ALA A 154 -3.20 -18.21 9.71
C ALA A 154 -2.96 -17.78 11.15
N GLY A 155 -2.88 -16.47 11.41
CA GLY A 155 -2.74 -15.93 12.77
C GLY A 155 -3.91 -16.32 13.66
N MET A 156 -5.13 -16.26 13.16
CA MET A 156 -6.32 -16.73 13.88
C MET A 156 -6.24 -18.25 14.14
N ALA A 157 -5.89 -19.04 13.14
CA ALA A 157 -5.80 -20.49 13.28
C ALA A 157 -4.74 -20.89 14.30
N ILE A 158 -3.56 -20.27 14.25
CA ILE A 158 -2.41 -20.65 15.10
C ILE A 158 -2.58 -20.13 16.53
N ASN A 159 -3.03 -18.87 16.70
CA ASN A 159 -3.00 -18.20 18.00
C ASN A 159 -4.32 -18.35 18.78
N GLU A 160 -5.47 -18.45 18.09
CA GLU A 160 -6.78 -18.48 18.74
C GLU A 160 -7.38 -19.90 18.75
N ILE A 161 -7.33 -20.62 17.64
CA ILE A 161 -7.89 -21.95 17.54
C ILE A 161 -6.90 -22.98 18.12
N ALA A 162 -5.59 -22.77 17.92
CA ALA A 162 -4.50 -23.62 18.38
C ALA A 162 -4.77 -25.13 18.14
N PRO A 163 -4.96 -25.56 16.88
CA PRO A 163 -5.27 -26.96 16.60
C PRO A 163 -4.13 -27.87 17.07
N THR A 164 -4.50 -28.93 17.79
CA THR A 164 -3.58 -29.97 18.29
C THR A 164 -3.23 -30.96 17.19
#